data_73c0064a3c79b1f9d6eb3c419f2d15c5
#
_entry.id   73c0064a3c79b1f9d6eb3c419f2d15c5
#
_cell.length_a   1.000
_cell.length_b   1.000
_cell.length_c   1.000
_cell.angle_alpha   90.00
_cell.angle_beta   90.00
_cell.angle_gamma   90.00
#
_symmetry.space_group_name_H-M   'P 1'
#
loop_
_entity.id
_entity.type
_entity.pdbx_description
1 polymer ?
#
loop_
_entity_poly.entity_id
_entity_poly.type
_entity_poly.pdbx_seq_one_letter_code
_entity_poly.pdbx_strand_id
1 'polypeptide(L)'
;MNDTSLWRALARNTLISILLFGALMGLLWLLEWFVNCQLSIVNHQLLKWEDPAWLVGIPASVIGVAYILTVRDPQNYTGFYAGIVMSALLGVQFILQQQYDSAALYYAVFIPFQIKSIIQWKKPAKAEDKPFSPEFLSTRSVIYTRIIYFLIIIGDYLLATYLIQHNGLGDNIAIKLFNGVLIASSVMANFWLIYRKNDAWIYWILYSCAGIGLFIMVNNIFSIVLFTFFLIINGTAAVAWFRGTKPEDLGWIKRWYIK
;
A
#
# COMPACT_ATOMS: atom_id res chain seq x y z
N MET A 1 -3.54 16.88 -19.21
CA MET A 1 -3.52 17.76 -18.00
C MET A 1 -2.20 18.50 -17.95
N ASN A 2 -2.21 19.76 -17.54
CA ASN A 2 -0.97 20.53 -17.41
C ASN A 2 -0.33 20.19 -16.04
N ASP A 3 1.01 20.27 -15.92
CA ASP A 3 1.76 19.90 -14.69
C ASP A 3 1.24 20.63 -13.44
N THR A 4 0.86 21.90 -13.57
CA THR A 4 0.33 22.68 -12.45
C THR A 4 -0.96 22.08 -11.88
N SER A 5 -1.83 21.51 -12.71
CA SER A 5 -3.08 20.87 -12.26
C SER A 5 -2.80 19.56 -11.53
N LEU A 6 -1.78 18.81 -11.94
CA LEU A 6 -1.35 17.58 -11.30
C LEU A 6 -0.81 17.83 -9.88
N TRP A 7 0.04 18.87 -9.73
CA TRP A 7 0.57 19.26 -8.43
C TRP A 7 -0.52 19.81 -7.49
N ARG A 8 -1.50 20.55 -8.01
CA ARG A 8 -2.67 20.98 -7.22
C ARG A 8 -3.49 19.79 -6.73
N ALA A 9 -3.65 18.76 -7.54
CA ALA A 9 -4.33 17.53 -7.13
C ALA A 9 -3.56 16.80 -6.01
N LEU A 10 -2.23 16.71 -6.09
CA LEU A 10 -1.39 16.16 -5.03
C LEU A 10 -1.54 16.97 -3.73
N ALA A 11 -1.44 18.30 -3.79
CA ALA A 11 -1.59 19.18 -2.62
C ALA A 11 -2.97 19.02 -1.97
N ARG A 12 -4.05 18.98 -2.75
CA ARG A 12 -5.41 18.72 -2.26
C ARG A 12 -5.52 17.36 -1.59
N ASN A 13 -4.99 16.32 -2.21
CA ASN A 13 -5.04 14.95 -1.68
C ASN A 13 -4.20 14.83 -0.39
N THR A 14 -3.08 15.54 -0.29
CA THR A 14 -2.29 15.64 0.94
C THR A 14 -3.09 16.32 2.06
N LEU A 15 -3.78 17.41 1.77
CA LEU A 15 -4.65 18.06 2.76
C LEU A 15 -5.79 17.14 3.22
N ILE A 16 -6.46 16.46 2.28
CA ILE A 16 -7.48 15.44 2.60
C ILE A 16 -6.88 14.36 3.50
N SER A 17 -5.69 13.87 3.19
CA SER A 17 -5.01 12.84 4.00
C SER A 17 -4.72 13.31 5.42
N ILE A 18 -4.25 14.55 5.59
CA ILE A 18 -4.00 15.15 6.91
C ILE A 18 -5.31 15.22 7.71
N LEU A 19 -6.41 15.68 7.10
CA LEU A 19 -7.71 15.78 7.77
C LEU A 19 -8.26 14.40 8.16
N LEU A 20 -8.18 13.42 7.25
CA LEU A 20 -8.64 12.06 7.51
C LEU A 20 -7.81 11.39 8.61
N PHE A 21 -6.48 11.56 8.56
CA PHE A 21 -5.60 11.00 9.57
C PHE A 21 -5.78 11.69 10.92
N GLY A 22 -5.94 13.01 10.94
CA GLY A 22 -6.25 13.76 12.15
C GLY A 22 -7.57 13.33 12.79
N ALA A 23 -8.61 13.10 11.98
CA ALA A 23 -9.88 12.56 12.46
C ALA A 23 -9.72 11.14 13.03
N LEU A 24 -8.95 10.28 12.38
CA LEU A 24 -8.64 8.93 12.85
C LEU A 24 -7.89 8.96 14.19
N MET A 25 -6.85 9.79 14.30
CA MET A 25 -6.08 9.94 15.54
C MET A 25 -6.92 10.50 16.66
N GLY A 26 -7.80 11.47 16.37
CA GLY A 26 -8.76 12.00 17.34
C GLY A 26 -9.75 10.94 17.83
N LEU A 27 -10.26 10.09 16.92
CA LEU A 27 -11.13 8.97 17.27
C LEU A 27 -10.41 7.94 18.15
N LEU A 28 -9.18 7.57 17.81
CA LEU A 28 -8.40 6.62 18.61
C LEU A 28 -8.06 7.19 20.00
N TRP A 29 -7.76 8.48 20.08
CA TRP A 29 -7.55 9.15 21.37
C TRP A 29 -8.83 9.17 22.22
N LEU A 30 -10.00 9.44 21.63
CA LEU A 30 -11.28 9.37 22.31
C LEU A 30 -11.60 7.95 22.78
N LEU A 31 -11.32 6.94 21.96
CA LEU A 31 -11.49 5.53 22.34
C LEU A 31 -10.57 5.15 23.49
N GLU A 32 -9.31 5.55 23.45
CA GLU A 32 -8.35 5.31 24.54
C GLU A 32 -8.82 5.97 25.82
N TRP A 33 -9.25 7.22 25.77
CA TRP A 33 -9.80 7.94 26.91
C TRP A 33 -11.04 7.24 27.48
N PHE A 34 -11.97 6.81 26.62
CA PHE A 34 -13.18 6.10 27.02
C PHE A 34 -12.86 4.74 27.67
N VAL A 35 -11.97 3.96 27.09
CA VAL A 35 -11.55 2.65 27.62
C VAL A 35 -10.84 2.82 28.97
N ASN A 36 -9.95 3.78 29.12
CA ASN A 36 -9.25 4.05 30.35
C ASN A 36 -10.19 4.55 31.44
N CYS A 37 -11.21 5.36 31.10
CA CYS A 37 -12.22 5.83 32.07
C CYS A 37 -13.18 4.71 32.54
N GLN A 38 -13.52 3.76 31.68
CA GLN A 38 -14.51 2.71 31.97
C GLN A 38 -13.92 1.48 32.65
N LEU A 39 -12.69 1.11 32.29
CA LEU A 39 -12.18 -0.22 32.68
C LEU A 39 -11.18 -0.19 33.84
N SER A 40 -10.66 0.98 34.28
CA SER A 40 -9.63 1.09 35.34
C SER A 40 -8.51 0.03 35.28
N ILE A 41 -8.42 -0.68 34.16
CA ILE A 41 -7.62 -1.87 33.98
C ILE A 41 -6.69 -1.59 32.81
N VAL A 42 -5.41 -1.48 33.13
CA VAL A 42 -4.27 -1.57 32.24
C VAL A 42 -3.95 -0.29 31.45
N ASN A 43 -2.76 0.23 31.70
CA ASN A 43 -2.03 1.21 30.88
C ASN A 43 -1.86 0.75 29.41
N HIS A 44 -2.95 0.59 28.69
CA HIS A 44 -2.92 0.38 27.24
C HIS A 44 -2.79 1.73 26.55
N GLN A 45 -1.58 2.18 26.35
CA GLN A 45 -1.31 3.27 25.44
C GLN A 45 -1.55 2.77 23.99
N LEU A 46 -2.72 3.08 23.44
CA LEU A 46 -3.00 2.83 22.01
C LEU A 46 -2.08 3.69 21.13
N LEU A 47 -1.65 4.84 21.66
CA LEU A 47 -0.82 5.82 20.98
C LEU A 47 0.55 5.91 21.69
N LYS A 48 1.57 5.35 21.07
CA LYS A 48 2.95 5.35 21.61
C LYS A 48 3.72 6.61 21.18
N TRP A 49 3.32 7.76 21.71
CA TRP A 49 3.93 9.06 21.36
C TRP A 49 5.43 9.17 21.66
N GLU A 50 5.93 8.37 22.59
CA GLU A 50 7.34 8.38 23.00
C GLU A 50 8.23 7.50 22.09
N ASP A 51 7.64 6.68 21.22
CA ASP A 51 8.37 5.81 20.31
C ASP A 51 8.79 6.58 19.05
N PRO A 52 10.11 6.79 18.82
CA PRO A 52 10.60 7.47 17.62
C PRO A 52 10.12 6.84 16.31
N ALA A 53 9.95 5.53 16.25
CA ALA A 53 9.45 4.83 15.09
C ALA A 53 8.00 5.24 14.79
N TRP A 54 7.19 5.48 15.81
CA TRP A 54 5.83 5.98 15.68
C TRP A 54 5.79 7.41 15.14
N LEU A 55 6.66 8.29 15.64
CA LEU A 55 6.76 9.68 15.17
C LEU A 55 7.10 9.77 13.68
N VAL A 56 7.88 8.82 13.16
CA VAL A 56 8.18 8.72 11.72
C VAL A 56 7.05 8.03 10.95
N GLY A 57 6.41 7.03 11.54
CA GLY A 57 5.33 6.26 10.90
C GLY A 57 4.07 7.08 10.64
N ILE A 58 3.75 8.06 11.52
CA ILE A 58 2.59 8.93 11.36
C ILE A 58 2.66 9.74 10.05
N PRO A 59 3.70 10.57 9.80
CA PRO A 59 3.80 11.30 8.54
C PRO A 59 3.92 10.38 7.34
N ALA A 60 4.59 9.22 7.46
CA ALA A 60 4.63 8.23 6.40
C ALA A 60 3.23 7.73 6.01
N SER A 61 2.37 7.46 6.99
CA SER A 61 0.99 7.02 6.77
C SER A 61 0.14 8.09 6.10
N VAL A 62 0.24 9.35 6.55
CA VAL A 62 -0.45 10.50 5.93
C VAL A 62 -0.04 10.65 4.46
N ILE A 63 1.27 10.62 4.19
CA ILE A 63 1.80 10.74 2.83
C ILE A 63 1.41 9.51 2.00
N GLY A 64 1.33 8.31 2.60
CA GLY A 64 0.88 7.09 1.95
C GLY A 64 -0.58 7.18 1.47
N VAL A 65 -1.47 7.73 2.28
CA VAL A 65 -2.85 8.00 1.86
C VAL A 65 -2.89 9.01 0.72
N ALA A 66 -2.12 10.10 0.80
CA ALA A 66 -2.02 11.09 -0.28
C ALA A 66 -1.50 10.48 -1.58
N TYR A 67 -0.49 9.61 -1.48
CA TYR A 67 0.04 8.83 -2.61
C TYR A 67 -1.08 8.04 -3.30
N ILE A 68 -1.80 7.17 -2.57
CA ILE A 68 -2.85 6.31 -3.13
C ILE A 68 -3.97 7.15 -3.75
N LEU A 69 -4.45 8.19 -3.06
CA LEU A 69 -5.48 9.10 -3.56
C LEU A 69 -5.07 9.80 -4.85
N THR A 70 -3.78 10.06 -5.03
CA THR A 70 -3.26 10.76 -6.21
C THR A 70 -3.05 9.82 -7.39
N VAL A 71 -2.45 8.63 -7.18
CA VAL A 71 -2.25 7.63 -8.24
C VAL A 71 -3.54 6.91 -8.66
N ARG A 72 -4.62 7.08 -7.92
CA ARG A 72 -5.96 6.68 -8.33
C ARG A 72 -6.37 7.31 -9.67
N ASP A 73 -5.90 8.52 -9.96
CA ASP A 73 -6.00 9.11 -11.29
C ASP A 73 -4.86 8.57 -12.17
N PRO A 74 -5.15 7.73 -13.19
CA PRO A 74 -4.13 7.07 -14.02
C PRO A 74 -3.30 8.02 -14.86
N GLN A 75 -3.62 9.30 -14.89
CA GLN A 75 -2.87 10.35 -15.58
C GLN A 75 -1.96 11.13 -14.61
N ASN A 76 -2.12 10.95 -13.30
CA ASN A 76 -1.42 11.74 -12.30
C ASN A 76 -0.17 11.04 -11.75
N TYR A 77 0.98 11.30 -12.36
CA TYR A 77 2.26 10.76 -11.93
C TYR A 77 2.82 11.43 -10.66
N THR A 78 2.28 12.58 -10.23
CA THR A 78 2.85 13.33 -9.10
C THR A 78 2.71 12.57 -7.77
N GLY A 79 1.75 11.67 -7.66
CA GLY A 79 1.61 10.79 -6.50
C GLY A 79 2.86 9.96 -6.21
N PHE A 80 3.63 9.56 -7.22
CA PHE A 80 4.84 8.78 -7.01
C PHE A 80 5.96 9.55 -6.29
N TYR A 81 5.98 10.88 -6.34
CA TYR A 81 6.87 11.67 -5.49
C TYR A 81 6.50 11.53 -4.00
N ALA A 82 5.19 11.56 -3.68
CA ALA A 82 4.73 11.23 -2.34
C ALA A 82 5.08 9.78 -1.95
N GLY A 83 4.95 8.84 -2.91
CA GLY A 83 5.36 7.45 -2.73
C GLY A 83 6.85 7.29 -2.37
N ILE A 84 7.74 8.07 -2.98
CA ILE A 84 9.18 8.08 -2.64
C ILE A 84 9.38 8.56 -1.20
N VAL A 85 8.76 9.69 -0.83
CA VAL A 85 8.88 10.26 0.52
C VAL A 85 8.32 9.29 1.56
N MET A 86 7.13 8.71 1.31
CA MET A 86 6.54 7.66 2.16
C MET A 86 7.51 6.49 2.34
N SER A 87 8.05 5.98 1.23
CA SER A 87 8.95 4.81 1.27
C SER A 87 10.24 5.12 2.04
N ALA A 88 10.79 6.32 1.91
CA ALA A 88 11.97 6.75 2.66
C ALA A 88 11.66 6.81 4.18
N LEU A 89 10.53 7.39 4.57
CA LEU A 89 10.11 7.47 5.97
C LEU A 89 9.84 6.08 6.56
N LEU A 90 9.14 5.20 5.84
CA LEU A 90 8.91 3.83 6.28
C LEU A 90 10.21 3.05 6.42
N GLY A 91 11.16 3.24 5.50
CA GLY A 91 12.50 2.67 5.62
C GLY A 91 13.20 3.11 6.91
N VAL A 92 13.14 4.41 7.26
CA VAL A 92 13.66 4.93 8.55
C VAL A 92 12.91 4.30 9.74
N GLN A 93 11.59 4.23 9.68
CA GLN A 93 10.78 3.59 10.73
C GLN A 93 11.23 2.15 10.98
N PHE A 94 11.42 1.36 9.92
CA PHE A 94 11.86 -0.03 10.05
C PHE A 94 13.29 -0.15 10.57
N ILE A 95 14.20 0.78 10.23
CA ILE A 95 15.55 0.83 10.84
C ILE A 95 15.43 1.06 12.34
N LEU A 96 14.61 2.02 12.78
CA LEU A 96 14.38 2.29 14.21
C LEU A 96 13.77 1.09 14.95
N GLN A 97 12.98 0.27 14.25
CA GLN A 97 12.41 -0.98 14.75
C GLN A 97 13.36 -2.19 14.62
N GLN A 98 14.58 -1.99 14.13
CA GLN A 98 15.57 -3.05 13.86
C GLN A 98 15.10 -4.11 12.83
N GLN A 99 14.17 -3.72 11.95
CA GLN A 99 13.66 -4.55 10.85
C GLN A 99 14.38 -4.20 9.55
N TYR A 100 15.66 -4.57 9.46
CA TYR A 100 16.55 -4.17 8.36
C TYR A 100 16.17 -4.74 7.00
N ASP A 101 15.56 -5.92 6.97
CA ASP A 101 15.01 -6.56 5.77
C ASP A 101 13.88 -5.74 5.17
N SER A 102 12.93 -5.31 5.99
CA SER A 102 11.84 -4.43 5.59
C SER A 102 12.38 -3.07 5.12
N ALA A 103 13.35 -2.49 5.83
CA ALA A 103 14.00 -1.26 5.40
C ALA A 103 14.66 -1.41 4.03
N ALA A 104 15.40 -2.53 3.81
CA ALA A 104 16.03 -2.84 2.54
C ALA A 104 15.01 -2.94 1.40
N LEU A 105 13.83 -3.55 1.64
CA LEU A 105 12.74 -3.63 0.67
C LEU A 105 12.25 -2.23 0.24
N TYR A 106 12.08 -1.31 1.19
CA TYR A 106 11.65 0.05 0.87
C TYR A 106 12.69 0.82 0.05
N TYR A 107 13.98 0.75 0.42
CA TYR A 107 15.02 1.47 -0.29
C TYR A 107 15.44 0.81 -1.61
N ALA A 108 15.57 -0.51 -1.66
CA ALA A 108 16.08 -1.22 -2.83
C ALA A 108 15.01 -1.59 -3.85
N VAL A 109 13.72 -1.65 -3.46
CA VAL A 109 12.64 -2.08 -4.35
C VAL A 109 11.63 -0.95 -4.56
N PHE A 110 11.03 -0.42 -3.48
CA PHE A 110 9.91 0.50 -3.65
C PHE A 110 10.33 1.87 -4.17
N ILE A 111 11.40 2.47 -3.67
CA ILE A 111 11.89 3.75 -4.21
C ILE A 111 12.24 3.62 -5.70
N PRO A 112 13.02 2.62 -6.17
CA PRO A 112 13.24 2.38 -7.59
C PRO A 112 11.96 2.19 -8.40
N PHE A 113 10.96 1.49 -7.88
CA PHE A 113 9.67 1.32 -8.55
C PHE A 113 8.92 2.65 -8.69
N GLN A 114 8.92 3.50 -7.66
CA GLN A 114 8.32 4.83 -7.74
C GLN A 114 9.02 5.71 -8.78
N ILE A 115 10.35 5.72 -8.79
CA ILE A 115 11.15 6.45 -9.80
C ILE A 115 10.81 5.95 -11.21
N LYS A 116 10.78 4.63 -11.42
CA LYS A 116 10.43 4.02 -12.69
C LYS A 116 9.00 4.38 -13.12
N SER A 117 8.08 4.44 -12.17
CA SER A 117 6.69 4.86 -12.41
C SER A 117 6.63 6.31 -12.90
N ILE A 118 7.36 7.23 -12.27
CA ILE A 118 7.45 8.62 -12.72
C ILE A 118 7.94 8.70 -14.17
N ILE A 119 9.03 7.99 -14.48
CA ILE A 119 9.63 7.97 -15.82
C ILE A 119 8.62 7.40 -16.83
N GLN A 120 7.95 6.31 -16.49
CA GLN A 120 7.01 5.64 -17.40
C GLN A 120 5.72 6.44 -17.60
N TRP A 121 5.22 7.08 -16.54
CA TRP A 121 3.97 7.84 -16.58
C TRP A 121 4.14 9.24 -17.19
N LYS A 122 5.35 9.79 -17.19
CA LYS A 122 5.68 11.04 -17.90
C LYS A 122 5.81 10.86 -19.42
N LYS A 123 6.01 9.65 -19.91
CA LYS A 123 6.08 9.42 -21.35
C LYS A 123 4.74 9.78 -21.97
N PRO A 124 4.71 10.60 -23.04
CA PRO A 124 3.47 10.89 -23.74
C PRO A 124 2.86 9.56 -24.21
N ALA A 125 1.55 9.41 -24.03
CA ALA A 125 0.83 8.31 -24.67
C ALA A 125 1.23 8.35 -26.15
N LYS A 126 1.71 7.21 -26.69
CA LYS A 126 2.11 7.11 -28.10
C LYS A 126 1.07 7.82 -28.95
N ALA A 127 1.50 8.69 -29.83
CA ALA A 127 0.88 9.67 -30.71
C ALA A 127 -0.52 9.37 -31.34
N GLU A 128 -1.36 8.63 -30.69
CA GLU A 128 -2.77 8.51 -31.00
C GLU A 128 -3.53 9.31 -29.92
N ASP A 129 -4.37 10.24 -30.34
CA ASP A 129 -5.24 11.12 -29.53
C ASP A 129 -6.25 10.36 -28.64
N LYS A 130 -5.91 9.17 -28.17
CA LYS A 130 -6.78 8.36 -27.32
C LYS A 130 -6.44 8.59 -25.85
N PRO A 131 -7.44 8.94 -25.04
CA PRO A 131 -7.28 9.02 -23.60
C PRO A 131 -6.75 7.66 -23.09
N PHE A 132 -5.78 7.72 -22.18
CA PHE A 132 -5.23 6.52 -21.55
C PHE A 132 -6.37 5.66 -20.97
N SER A 133 -6.40 4.38 -21.36
CA SER A 133 -7.28 3.36 -20.79
C SER A 133 -6.46 2.40 -19.93
N PRO A 134 -6.83 2.19 -18.65
CA PRO A 134 -6.22 1.12 -17.86
C PRO A 134 -6.48 -0.25 -18.49
N GLU A 135 -5.52 -1.13 -18.40
CA GLU A 135 -5.60 -2.48 -18.99
C GLU A 135 -5.47 -3.56 -17.92
N PHE A 136 -6.11 -4.72 -18.15
CA PHE A 136 -5.82 -5.93 -17.39
C PHE A 136 -4.69 -6.73 -18.03
N LEU A 137 -4.02 -7.54 -17.21
CA LEU A 137 -2.99 -8.45 -17.68
C LEU A 137 -3.56 -9.48 -18.67
N SER A 138 -2.71 -9.90 -19.60
CA SER A 138 -3.03 -11.09 -20.43
C SER A 138 -3.06 -12.34 -19.55
N THR A 139 -3.80 -13.37 -19.98
CA THR A 139 -3.88 -14.65 -19.25
C THR A 139 -2.49 -15.25 -18.96
N ARG A 140 -1.57 -15.16 -19.94
CA ARG A 140 -0.19 -15.66 -19.76
C ARG A 140 0.56 -14.85 -18.69
N SER A 141 0.46 -13.53 -18.72
CA SER A 141 1.10 -12.65 -17.72
C SER A 141 0.55 -12.88 -16.32
N VAL A 142 -0.75 -13.13 -16.18
CA VAL A 142 -1.37 -13.46 -14.88
C VAL A 142 -0.79 -14.75 -14.29
N ILE A 143 -0.59 -15.79 -15.11
CA ILE A 143 -0.01 -17.07 -14.64
C ILE A 143 1.42 -16.82 -14.11
N TYR A 144 2.27 -16.14 -14.87
CA TYR A 144 3.63 -15.83 -14.41
C TYR A 144 3.63 -14.96 -13.15
N THR A 145 2.75 -13.98 -13.08
CA THR A 145 2.62 -13.10 -11.92
C THR A 145 2.23 -13.90 -10.67
N ARG A 146 1.30 -14.85 -10.79
CA ARG A 146 0.91 -15.71 -9.67
C ARG A 146 2.07 -16.61 -9.22
N ILE A 147 2.82 -17.18 -10.15
CA ILE A 147 3.99 -17.99 -9.81
C ILE A 147 5.00 -17.13 -9.01
N ILE A 148 5.35 -15.95 -9.51
CA ILE A 148 6.27 -15.03 -8.82
C ILE A 148 5.72 -14.62 -7.46
N TYR A 149 4.42 -14.33 -7.37
CA TYR A 149 3.75 -13.98 -6.12
C TYR A 149 3.92 -15.07 -5.05
N PHE A 150 3.66 -16.33 -5.40
CA PHE A 150 3.86 -17.46 -4.48
C PHE A 150 5.33 -17.69 -4.14
N LEU A 151 6.25 -17.50 -5.09
CA LEU A 151 7.68 -17.59 -4.82
C LEU A 151 8.15 -16.52 -3.83
N ILE A 152 7.61 -15.31 -3.87
CA ILE A 152 7.91 -14.27 -2.88
C ILE A 152 7.39 -14.67 -1.50
N ILE A 153 6.15 -15.18 -1.40
CA ILE A 153 5.58 -15.64 -0.12
C ILE A 153 6.45 -16.76 0.48
N ILE A 154 6.81 -17.74 -0.32
CA ILE A 154 7.65 -18.86 0.12
C ILE A 154 9.04 -18.35 0.53
N GLY A 155 9.64 -17.48 -0.27
CA GLY A 155 10.94 -16.88 0.02
C GLY A 155 10.94 -16.10 1.32
N ASP A 156 9.93 -15.24 1.55
CA ASP A 156 9.77 -14.50 2.81
C ASP A 156 9.57 -15.43 4.00
N TYR A 157 8.71 -16.45 3.86
CA TYR A 157 8.49 -17.46 4.91
C TYR A 157 9.77 -18.20 5.29
N LEU A 158 10.56 -18.62 4.29
CA LEU A 158 11.84 -19.31 4.52
C LEU A 158 12.86 -18.35 5.16
N LEU A 159 12.93 -17.11 4.67
CA LEU A 159 13.78 -16.08 5.23
C LEU A 159 13.45 -15.83 6.70
N ALA A 160 12.18 -15.60 7.01
CA ALA A 160 11.68 -15.37 8.36
C ALA A 160 11.87 -16.60 9.29
N THR A 161 11.91 -17.80 8.74
CA THR A 161 12.05 -19.02 9.53
C THR A 161 13.50 -19.38 9.82
N TYR A 162 14.40 -19.24 8.82
CA TYR A 162 15.75 -19.79 8.91
C TYR A 162 16.85 -18.75 9.04
N LEU A 163 16.65 -17.53 8.54
CA LEU A 163 17.71 -16.51 8.49
C LEU A 163 17.46 -15.34 9.46
N ILE A 164 16.21 -15.03 9.77
CA ILE A 164 15.85 -13.85 10.55
C ILE A 164 15.10 -14.29 11.82
N GLN A 165 15.74 -15.13 12.64
CA GLN A 165 15.17 -15.60 13.92
C GLN A 165 14.84 -14.47 14.92
N HIS A 166 15.19 -13.21 14.61
CA HIS A 166 15.11 -12.07 15.53
C HIS A 166 13.99 -11.07 15.22
N ASN A 167 13.14 -11.34 14.24
CA ASN A 167 12.18 -10.33 13.72
C ASN A 167 10.92 -10.09 14.57
N GLY A 168 10.87 -10.44 15.83
CA GLY A 168 9.72 -10.11 16.69
C GLY A 168 8.36 -10.71 16.26
N LEU A 169 8.29 -11.37 15.10
CA LEU A 169 7.07 -12.00 14.57
C LEU A 169 6.75 -13.33 15.28
N GLY A 170 7.64 -13.80 16.16
CA GLY A 170 7.49 -15.09 16.86
C GLY A 170 7.50 -16.29 15.91
N ASP A 171 7.27 -17.49 16.45
CA ASP A 171 7.22 -18.73 15.68
C ASP A 171 5.84 -19.07 15.08
N ASN A 172 4.91 -18.11 15.12
CA ASN A 172 3.56 -18.32 14.61
C ASN A 172 3.56 -18.36 13.09
N ILE A 173 3.28 -19.54 12.52
CA ILE A 173 3.22 -19.77 11.07
C ILE A 173 2.24 -18.84 10.38
N ALA A 174 1.08 -18.58 10.98
CA ALA A 174 0.07 -17.72 10.37
C ALA A 174 0.57 -16.26 10.27
N ILE A 175 1.25 -15.74 11.28
CA ILE A 175 1.87 -14.39 11.25
C ILE A 175 2.90 -14.32 10.11
N LYS A 176 3.78 -15.30 9.98
CA LYS A 176 4.78 -15.36 8.90
C LYS A 176 4.12 -15.41 7.52
N LEU A 177 3.04 -16.21 7.36
CA LEU A 177 2.30 -16.29 6.09
C LEU A 177 1.59 -14.97 5.75
N PHE A 178 0.92 -14.32 6.71
CA PHE A 178 0.31 -13.01 6.48
C PHE A 178 1.34 -11.96 6.09
N ASN A 179 2.52 -11.97 6.72
CA ASN A 179 3.62 -11.10 6.35
C ASN A 179 4.10 -11.34 4.92
N GLY A 180 4.31 -12.60 4.54
CA GLY A 180 4.67 -12.97 3.17
C GLY A 180 3.65 -12.52 2.13
N VAL A 181 2.35 -12.69 2.42
CA VAL A 181 1.26 -12.20 1.56
C VAL A 181 1.31 -10.67 1.45
N LEU A 182 1.54 -9.98 2.55
CA LEU A 182 1.65 -8.52 2.60
C LEU A 182 2.82 -8.02 1.73
N ILE A 183 4.01 -8.60 1.90
CA ILE A 183 5.20 -8.27 1.11
C ILE A 183 4.98 -8.58 -0.37
N ALA A 184 4.54 -9.79 -0.71
CA ALA A 184 4.31 -10.19 -2.09
C ALA A 184 3.27 -9.29 -2.79
N SER A 185 2.18 -8.96 -2.08
CA SER A 185 1.13 -8.09 -2.60
C SER A 185 1.64 -6.68 -2.87
N SER A 186 2.42 -6.09 -1.94
CA SER A 186 2.97 -4.75 -2.11
C SER A 186 3.97 -4.67 -3.27
N VAL A 187 4.83 -5.69 -3.43
CA VAL A 187 5.78 -5.78 -4.56
C VAL A 187 5.03 -5.88 -5.88
N MET A 188 4.05 -6.79 -5.99
CA MET A 188 3.28 -6.96 -7.22
C MET A 188 2.43 -5.74 -7.55
N ALA A 189 1.81 -5.12 -6.56
CA ALA A 189 1.02 -3.91 -6.74
C ALA A 189 1.86 -2.77 -7.32
N ASN A 190 3.00 -2.46 -6.70
CA ASN A 190 3.90 -1.42 -7.19
C ASN A 190 4.47 -1.76 -8.57
N PHE A 191 4.86 -3.02 -8.82
CA PHE A 191 5.37 -3.44 -10.11
C PHE A 191 4.35 -3.22 -11.24
N TRP A 192 3.10 -3.65 -11.07
CA TRP A 192 2.08 -3.51 -12.10
C TRP A 192 1.56 -2.08 -12.23
N LEU A 193 1.65 -1.29 -11.17
CA LEU A 193 1.33 0.13 -11.21
C LEU A 193 2.28 0.91 -12.13
N ILE A 194 3.56 0.51 -12.24
CA ILE A 194 4.51 1.08 -13.21
C ILE A 194 3.92 1.05 -14.63
N TYR A 195 3.27 -0.05 -14.98
CA TYR A 195 2.71 -0.29 -16.31
C TYR A 195 1.22 0.06 -16.41
N ARG A 196 0.67 0.74 -15.40
CA ARG A 196 -0.74 1.14 -15.32
C ARG A 196 -1.71 -0.03 -15.49
N LYS A 197 -1.38 -1.21 -14.94
CA LYS A 197 -2.26 -2.38 -15.02
C LYS A 197 -3.27 -2.39 -13.89
N ASN A 198 -4.53 -2.68 -14.21
CA ASN A 198 -5.63 -2.78 -13.24
C ASN A 198 -5.36 -3.81 -12.14
N ASP A 199 -4.61 -4.86 -12.47
CA ASP A 199 -4.22 -5.92 -11.54
C ASP A 199 -3.45 -5.37 -10.32
N ALA A 200 -2.79 -4.21 -10.43
CA ALA A 200 -2.14 -3.54 -9.32
C ALA A 200 -3.11 -3.31 -8.14
N TRP A 201 -4.34 -2.92 -8.42
CA TRP A 201 -5.34 -2.66 -7.40
C TRP A 201 -5.84 -3.92 -6.71
N ILE A 202 -5.87 -5.06 -7.42
CA ILE A 202 -6.18 -6.36 -6.81
C ILE A 202 -5.12 -6.69 -5.75
N TYR A 203 -3.84 -6.50 -6.07
CA TYR A 203 -2.76 -6.72 -5.12
C TYR A 203 -2.76 -5.73 -3.97
N TRP A 204 -3.15 -4.46 -4.18
CA TRP A 204 -3.34 -3.49 -3.09
C TRP A 204 -4.49 -3.88 -2.16
N ILE A 205 -5.57 -4.48 -2.67
CA ILE A 205 -6.67 -5.03 -1.87
C ILE A 205 -6.16 -6.22 -1.05
N LEU A 206 -5.44 -7.16 -1.67
CA LEU A 206 -4.83 -8.30 -0.97
C LEU A 206 -3.85 -7.85 0.12
N TYR A 207 -3.02 -6.84 -0.16
CA TYR A 207 -2.14 -6.19 0.82
C TYR A 207 -2.93 -5.70 2.03
N SER A 208 -4.03 -4.99 1.80
CA SER A 208 -4.84 -4.43 2.88
C SER A 208 -5.51 -5.53 3.70
N CYS A 209 -6.05 -6.56 3.06
CA CYS A 209 -6.65 -7.70 3.75
C CYS A 209 -5.61 -8.47 4.59
N ALA A 210 -4.42 -8.71 4.03
CA ALA A 210 -3.34 -9.39 4.76
C ALA A 210 -2.87 -8.57 5.95
N GLY A 211 -2.76 -7.23 5.80
CA GLY A 211 -2.41 -6.34 6.89
C GLY A 211 -3.44 -6.37 8.02
N ILE A 212 -4.73 -6.31 7.71
CA ILE A 212 -5.79 -6.45 8.72
C ILE A 212 -5.63 -7.78 9.48
N GLY A 213 -5.47 -8.90 8.75
CA GLY A 213 -5.28 -10.22 9.36
C GLY A 213 -4.04 -10.28 10.27
N LEU A 214 -2.91 -9.77 9.79
CA LEU A 214 -1.68 -9.71 10.56
C LEU A 214 -1.85 -8.90 11.85
N PHE A 215 -2.42 -7.70 11.74
CA PHE A 215 -2.53 -6.79 12.88
C PHE A 215 -3.61 -7.19 13.89
N ILE A 216 -4.63 -7.97 13.48
CA ILE A 216 -5.53 -8.66 14.42
C ILE A 216 -4.73 -9.66 15.27
N MET A 217 -3.84 -10.45 14.66
CA MET A 217 -3.07 -11.47 15.37
C MET A 217 -2.04 -10.87 16.35
N VAL A 218 -1.51 -9.68 16.07
CA VAL A 218 -0.56 -8.98 16.94
C VAL A 218 -1.22 -7.91 17.83
N ASN A 219 -2.56 -7.87 17.89
CA ASN A 219 -3.37 -6.94 18.70
C ASN A 219 -3.00 -5.46 18.49
N ASN A 220 -2.72 -5.06 17.26
CA ASN A 220 -2.41 -3.67 16.91
C ASN A 220 -3.63 -2.98 16.29
N ILE A 221 -4.49 -2.43 17.15
CA ILE A 221 -5.77 -1.79 16.77
C ILE A 221 -5.54 -0.63 15.78
N PHE A 222 -4.51 0.19 16.01
CA PHE A 222 -4.20 1.30 15.11
C PHE A 222 -3.95 0.83 13.67
N SER A 223 -3.12 -0.19 13.50
CA SER A 223 -2.82 -0.73 12.19
C SER A 223 -4.04 -1.41 11.56
N ILE A 224 -4.90 -2.08 12.33
CA ILE A 224 -6.17 -2.63 11.83
C ILE A 224 -7.01 -1.52 11.21
N VAL A 225 -7.20 -0.41 11.91
CA VAL A 225 -8.00 0.72 11.41
C VAL A 225 -7.35 1.35 10.18
N LEU A 226 -6.03 1.56 10.18
CA LEU A 226 -5.28 2.11 9.04
C LEU A 226 -5.42 1.21 7.79
N PHE A 227 -5.24 -0.10 7.93
CA PHE A 227 -5.37 -1.05 6.82
C PHE A 227 -6.81 -1.21 6.33
N THR A 228 -7.80 -1.08 7.20
CA THR A 228 -9.21 -0.99 6.82
C THR A 228 -9.45 0.25 5.96
N PHE A 229 -8.84 1.36 6.32
CA PHE A 229 -8.89 2.59 5.52
C PHE A 229 -8.24 2.41 4.14
N PHE A 230 -7.05 1.79 4.09
CA PHE A 230 -6.41 1.44 2.83
C PHE A 230 -7.28 0.51 1.98
N LEU A 231 -7.95 -0.46 2.58
CA LEU A 231 -8.86 -1.37 1.86
C LEU A 231 -9.99 -0.59 1.16
N ILE A 232 -10.61 0.36 1.86
CA ILE A 232 -11.68 1.21 1.29
C ILE A 232 -11.12 2.05 0.13
N ILE A 233 -9.98 2.73 0.32
CA ILE A 233 -9.39 3.59 -0.72
C ILE A 233 -8.98 2.74 -1.93
N ASN A 234 -8.30 1.62 -1.72
CA ASN A 234 -7.86 0.73 -2.78
C ASN A 234 -9.06 0.12 -3.54
N GLY A 235 -10.13 -0.25 -2.84
CA GLY A 235 -11.37 -0.71 -3.45
C GLY A 235 -12.01 0.35 -4.34
N THR A 236 -12.10 1.61 -3.86
CA THR A 236 -12.64 2.72 -4.67
C THR A 236 -11.76 3.04 -5.89
N ALA A 237 -10.45 2.94 -5.75
CA ALA A 237 -9.51 3.12 -6.85
C ALA A 237 -9.62 1.99 -7.89
N ALA A 238 -9.73 0.74 -7.43
CA ALA A 238 -9.98 -0.43 -8.30
C ALA A 238 -11.25 -0.24 -9.13
N VAL A 239 -12.36 0.16 -8.50
CA VAL A 239 -13.63 0.41 -9.21
C VAL A 239 -13.49 1.55 -10.22
N ALA A 240 -12.79 2.63 -9.87
CA ALA A 240 -12.58 3.77 -10.77
C ALA A 240 -11.78 3.38 -12.01
N TRP A 241 -10.71 2.61 -11.83
CA TRP A 241 -9.89 2.11 -12.94
C TRP A 241 -10.63 1.09 -13.78
N PHE A 242 -11.35 0.17 -13.15
CA PHE A 242 -12.15 -0.84 -13.83
C PHE A 242 -13.20 -0.21 -14.76
N ARG A 243 -13.92 0.82 -14.27
CA ARG A 243 -14.91 1.54 -15.07
C ARG A 243 -14.29 2.31 -16.24
N GLY A 244 -13.03 2.71 -16.14
CA GLY A 244 -12.28 3.35 -17.21
C GLY A 244 -11.70 2.38 -18.24
N THR A 245 -11.80 1.05 -18.02
CA THR A 245 -11.24 0.04 -18.89
C THR A 245 -12.17 -0.23 -20.08
N LYS A 246 -11.62 -0.24 -21.29
CA LYS A 246 -12.38 -0.58 -22.50
C LYS A 246 -12.58 -2.09 -22.60
N PRO A 247 -13.64 -2.56 -23.32
CA PRO A 247 -13.90 -4.00 -23.52
C PRO A 247 -12.73 -4.78 -24.14
N GLU A 248 -11.96 -4.14 -25.01
CA GLU A 248 -10.76 -4.73 -25.63
C GLU A 248 -9.62 -4.95 -24.63
N ASP A 249 -9.54 -4.12 -23.56
CA ASP A 249 -8.46 -4.08 -22.56
C ASP A 249 -8.77 -4.94 -21.30
N LEU A 250 -9.86 -5.71 -21.32
CA LEU A 250 -10.30 -6.54 -20.18
C LEU A 250 -9.34 -7.72 -19.87
N GLY A 251 -8.40 -8.04 -20.77
CA GLY A 251 -7.37 -9.04 -20.55
C GLY A 251 -7.94 -10.38 -20.06
N TRP A 252 -7.41 -10.91 -18.93
CA TRP A 252 -7.80 -12.21 -18.39
C TRP A 252 -9.23 -12.26 -17.84
N ILE A 253 -9.82 -11.09 -17.47
CA ILE A 253 -11.20 -11.04 -16.93
C ILE A 253 -12.26 -11.07 -18.03
N LYS A 254 -11.90 -10.95 -19.31
CA LYS A 254 -12.83 -10.92 -20.44
C LYS A 254 -13.79 -12.10 -20.43
N ARG A 255 -13.32 -13.28 -20.01
CA ARG A 255 -14.14 -14.50 -19.91
C ARG A 255 -15.29 -14.39 -18.90
N TRP A 256 -15.18 -13.51 -17.93
CA TRP A 256 -16.16 -13.32 -16.85
C TRP A 256 -17.11 -12.16 -17.10
N TYR A 257 -16.72 -11.24 -17.99
CA TYR A 257 -17.46 -10.00 -18.24
C TYR A 257 -18.40 -10.10 -19.44
N ILE A 258 -18.15 -11.00 -20.39
CA ILE A 258 -18.92 -11.19 -21.62
C ILE A 258 -19.85 -12.43 -21.48
N LYS A 259 -20.49 -12.58 -20.35
CA LYS A 259 -21.64 -13.47 -20.20
C LYS A 259 -22.88 -12.53 -20.05
#